data_2f39203021cb9c2a463cc7d93db86a72
#
_entry.id   2f39203021cb9c2a463cc7d93db86a72
#
_cell.length_a   1.000
_cell.length_b   1.000
_cell.length_c   1.000
_cell.angle_alpha   90.00
_cell.angle_beta   90.00
_cell.angle_gamma   90.00
#
_symmetry.space_group_name_H-M   'P 1'
#
loop_
_entity.id
_entity.type
_entity.pdbx_description
1 polymer ?
#
loop_
_entity_poly.entity_id
_entity_poly.type
_entity_poly.pdbx_seq_one_letter_code
_entity_poly.pdbx_strand_id
1 'polypeptide(L)'
;MRLLLDTHVFLWAVTANRRLKPSTRNFLSRADAVFVSAASIWEIAIKARLGKIEADAAFLVDAIESSGFQELPVSAHHAAAVAKLPLHHSDPFDRLLLAQAFFEPLRFVTADPVLAAYGGAVELL
;
A
#
# COMPACT_ATOMS: atom_id res chain seq x y z
N MET A 1 4.44 -16.01 -1.06
CA MET A 1 3.99 -14.87 -0.25
C MET A 1 3.60 -13.73 -1.19
N ARG A 2 2.40 -13.24 -1.05
CA ARG A 2 1.85 -12.16 -1.89
C ARG A 2 1.58 -10.94 -1.01
N LEU A 3 2.06 -9.78 -1.43
CA LEU A 3 2.08 -8.56 -0.62
C LEU A 3 1.25 -7.45 -1.26
N LEU A 4 0.62 -6.62 -0.43
CA LEU A 4 0.06 -5.32 -0.80
C LEU A 4 0.81 -4.24 -0.03
N LEU A 5 1.36 -3.26 -0.72
CA LEU A 5 2.13 -2.19 -0.09
C LEU A 5 1.21 -1.05 0.38
N ASP A 6 1.47 -0.56 1.59
CA ASP A 6 0.97 0.73 2.02
C ASP A 6 1.54 1.83 1.10
N THR A 7 0.81 2.92 0.96
CA THR A 7 1.17 4.02 0.04
C THR A 7 2.57 4.56 0.29
N HIS A 8 2.95 4.79 1.56
CA HIS A 8 4.28 5.30 1.88
C HIS A 8 5.38 4.28 1.57
N VAL A 9 5.13 3.00 1.82
CA VAL A 9 6.09 1.94 1.50
C VAL A 9 6.33 1.88 -0.01
N PHE A 10 5.28 2.00 -0.80
CA PHE A 10 5.39 2.10 -2.26
C PHE A 10 6.25 3.30 -2.67
N LEU A 11 5.95 4.48 -2.15
CA LEU A 11 6.73 5.69 -2.46
C LEU A 11 8.20 5.52 -2.11
N TRP A 12 8.51 4.95 -0.94
CA TRP A 12 9.90 4.73 -0.54
C TRP A 12 10.60 3.71 -1.45
N ALA A 13 9.88 2.69 -1.89
CA ALA A 13 10.45 1.67 -2.77
C ALA A 13 10.86 2.22 -4.13
N VAL A 14 10.02 3.07 -4.73
CA VAL A 14 10.26 3.59 -6.09
C VAL A 14 11.15 4.85 -6.12
N THR A 15 11.36 5.49 -4.99
CA THR A 15 12.21 6.70 -4.89
C THR A 15 13.56 6.42 -4.24
N ALA A 16 13.89 5.16 -3.98
CA ALA A 16 15.13 4.75 -3.29
C ALA A 16 15.32 5.44 -1.93
N ASN A 17 14.22 5.69 -1.22
CA ASN A 17 14.22 6.40 0.06
C ASN A 17 14.87 5.53 1.15
N ARG A 18 15.74 6.15 1.98
CA ARG A 18 16.47 5.46 3.06
C ARG A 18 15.56 4.92 4.17
N ARG A 19 14.33 5.41 4.29
CA ARG A 19 13.34 4.89 5.25
C ARG A 19 13.00 3.43 4.94
N LEU A 20 13.14 3.01 3.69
CA LEU A 20 13.03 1.61 3.34
C LEU A 20 14.41 0.96 3.45
N LYS A 21 14.60 0.20 4.53
CA LYS A 21 15.87 -0.45 4.85
C LYS A 21 16.24 -1.50 3.78
N PRO A 22 17.56 -1.78 3.59
CA PRO A 22 17.99 -2.84 2.67
C PRO A 22 17.37 -4.20 2.98
N SER A 23 17.15 -4.53 4.25
CA SER A 23 16.49 -5.77 4.65
C SER A 23 15.05 -5.84 4.16
N THR A 24 14.34 -4.72 4.18
CA THR A 24 12.97 -4.62 3.68
C THR A 24 12.93 -4.75 2.16
N ARG A 25 13.85 -4.10 1.45
CA ARG A 25 13.96 -4.25 -0.02
C ARG A 25 14.20 -5.68 -0.41
N ASN A 26 15.05 -6.37 0.34
CA ASN A 26 15.32 -7.79 0.13
C ASN A 26 14.09 -8.65 0.40
N PHE A 27 13.34 -8.33 1.46
CA PHE A 27 12.06 -8.99 1.76
C PHE A 27 11.07 -8.86 0.60
N LEU A 28 10.91 -7.65 0.05
CA LEU A 28 10.01 -7.41 -1.09
C LEU A 28 10.46 -8.20 -2.32
N SER A 29 11.76 -8.26 -2.57
CA SER A 29 12.31 -8.97 -3.74
C SER A 29 12.09 -10.48 -3.71
N ARG A 30 11.84 -11.05 -2.52
CA ARG A 30 11.57 -12.49 -2.34
C ARG A 30 10.10 -12.85 -2.46
N ALA A 31 9.21 -11.89 -2.51
CA ALA A 31 7.79 -12.15 -2.60
C ALA A 31 7.43 -12.75 -3.96
N ASP A 32 6.42 -13.61 -3.98
CA ASP A 32 5.88 -14.19 -5.22
C ASP A 32 5.21 -13.10 -6.07
N ALA A 33 4.57 -12.14 -5.43
CA ALA A 33 3.98 -10.98 -6.08
C ALA A 33 3.88 -9.82 -5.10
N VAL A 34 4.07 -8.59 -5.59
CA VAL A 34 3.91 -7.35 -4.83
C VAL A 34 2.91 -6.48 -5.56
N PHE A 35 1.84 -6.12 -4.87
CA PHE A 35 0.76 -5.31 -5.43
C PHE A 35 0.79 -3.89 -4.88
N VAL A 36 0.38 -2.95 -5.72
CA VAL A 36 0.12 -1.56 -5.37
C VAL A 36 -1.31 -1.23 -5.76
N SER A 37 -2.09 -0.73 -4.81
CA SER A 37 -3.49 -0.41 -5.07
C SER A 37 -3.64 0.84 -5.94
N ALA A 38 -4.63 0.83 -6.83
CA ALA A 38 -5.06 2.04 -7.51
C ALA A 38 -5.46 3.15 -6.51
N ALA A 39 -5.93 2.78 -5.32
CA ALA A 39 -6.23 3.73 -4.24
C ALA A 39 -5.00 4.48 -3.75
N SER A 40 -3.82 3.86 -3.78
CA SER A 40 -2.56 4.53 -3.42
C SER A 40 -2.21 5.63 -4.41
N ILE A 41 -2.41 5.39 -5.70
CA ILE A 41 -2.21 6.41 -6.73
C ILE A 41 -3.20 7.58 -6.52
N TRP A 42 -4.44 7.28 -6.19
CA TRP A 42 -5.46 8.30 -5.88
C TRP A 42 -5.07 9.12 -4.65
N GLU A 43 -4.64 8.49 -3.58
CA GLU A 43 -4.16 9.19 -2.39
C GLU A 43 -3.00 10.13 -2.73
N ILE A 44 -2.02 9.65 -3.49
CA ILE A 44 -0.86 10.43 -3.92
C ILE A 44 -1.30 11.62 -4.77
N ALA A 45 -2.22 11.43 -5.71
CA ALA A 45 -2.73 12.50 -6.57
C ALA A 45 -3.39 13.62 -5.75
N ILE A 46 -4.19 13.25 -4.74
CA ILE A 46 -4.83 14.22 -3.84
C ILE A 46 -3.78 14.98 -3.03
N LYS A 47 -2.85 14.27 -2.40
CA LYS A 47 -1.84 14.88 -1.52
C LYS A 47 -0.85 15.75 -2.29
N ALA A 48 -0.47 15.34 -3.50
CA ALA A 48 0.37 16.16 -4.37
C ALA A 48 -0.33 17.46 -4.78
N ARG A 49 -1.61 17.38 -5.14
CA ARG A 49 -2.42 18.56 -5.48
C ARG A 49 -2.53 19.55 -4.32
N LEU A 50 -2.57 19.04 -3.09
CA LEU A 50 -2.62 19.86 -1.86
C LEU A 50 -1.25 20.35 -1.40
N GLY A 51 -0.18 19.98 -2.10
CA GLY A 51 1.18 20.37 -1.71
C GLY A 51 1.73 19.61 -0.51
N LYS A 52 1.08 18.52 -0.10
CA LYS A 52 1.51 17.73 1.06
C LYS A 52 2.66 16.78 0.76
N ILE A 53 2.81 16.37 -0.50
CA ILE A 53 3.92 15.56 -0.98
C ILE A 53 4.36 16.05 -2.34
N GLU A 54 5.64 15.84 -2.66
CA GLU A 54 6.19 16.08 -3.99
C GLU A 54 6.20 14.77 -4.75
N ALA A 55 5.23 14.59 -5.65
CA ALA A 55 5.12 13.39 -6.47
C ALA A 55 4.29 13.68 -7.71
N ASP A 56 4.60 12.97 -8.79
CA ASP A 56 3.81 12.97 -10.02
C ASP A 56 3.06 11.64 -10.10
N ALA A 57 1.74 11.69 -9.90
CA ALA A 57 0.90 10.49 -9.90
C ALA A 57 0.98 9.73 -11.23
N ALA A 58 1.04 10.43 -12.36
CA ALA A 58 1.14 9.79 -13.68
C ALA A 58 2.45 9.00 -13.83
N PHE A 59 3.56 9.58 -13.35
CA PHE A 59 4.85 8.88 -13.34
C PHE A 59 4.79 7.62 -12.45
N LEU A 60 4.10 7.71 -11.32
CA LEU A 60 4.01 6.59 -10.37
C LEU A 60 3.16 5.44 -10.88
N VAL A 61 2.19 5.70 -11.77
CA VAL A 61 1.46 4.63 -12.46
C VAL A 61 2.45 3.75 -13.24
N ASP A 62 3.33 4.37 -14.01
CA ASP A 62 4.34 3.65 -14.78
C ASP A 62 5.37 2.97 -13.87
N ALA A 63 5.68 3.58 -12.73
CA ALA A 63 6.63 3.04 -11.77
C ALA A 63 6.15 1.72 -11.13
N ILE A 64 4.86 1.46 -11.06
CA ILE A 64 4.34 0.18 -10.56
C ILE A 64 4.93 -0.96 -11.40
N GLU A 65 4.71 -0.93 -12.69
CA GLU A 65 5.17 -1.99 -13.59
C GLU A 65 6.69 -2.02 -13.70
N SER A 66 7.33 -0.86 -13.86
CA SER A 66 8.79 -0.80 -14.02
C SER A 66 9.55 -1.25 -12.78
N SER A 67 8.91 -1.24 -11.61
CA SER A 67 9.50 -1.76 -10.37
C SER A 67 9.24 -3.26 -10.17
N GLY A 68 8.55 -3.91 -11.09
CA GLY A 68 8.17 -5.31 -10.97
C GLY A 68 6.95 -5.54 -10.11
N PHE A 69 6.21 -4.50 -9.78
CA PHE A 69 4.96 -4.59 -9.01
C PHE A 69 3.75 -4.76 -9.93
N GLN A 70 2.62 -5.09 -9.35
CA GLN A 70 1.36 -5.25 -10.08
C GLN A 70 0.32 -4.30 -9.51
N GLU A 71 -0.47 -3.69 -10.38
CA GLU A 71 -1.59 -2.88 -9.94
C GLU A 71 -2.70 -3.76 -9.37
N LEU A 72 -3.28 -3.36 -8.24
CA LEU A 72 -4.50 -3.94 -7.68
C LEU A 72 -5.66 -2.94 -7.88
N PRO A 73 -6.59 -3.22 -8.81
CA PRO A 73 -7.75 -2.35 -8.98
C PRO A 73 -8.66 -2.38 -7.74
N VAL A 74 -9.37 -1.30 -7.50
CA VAL A 74 -10.38 -1.23 -6.43
C VAL A 74 -11.72 -1.70 -6.99
N SER A 75 -12.25 -2.78 -6.43
CA SER A 75 -13.57 -3.28 -6.79
C SER A 75 -14.64 -2.82 -5.80
N ALA A 76 -15.92 -2.99 -6.17
CA ALA A 76 -17.03 -2.74 -5.26
C ALA A 76 -16.98 -3.66 -4.03
N HIS A 77 -16.50 -4.90 -4.19
CA HIS A 77 -16.32 -5.83 -3.08
C HIS A 77 -15.27 -5.31 -2.08
N HIS A 78 -14.17 -4.74 -2.57
CA HIS A 78 -13.17 -4.12 -1.72
C HIS A 78 -13.78 -2.96 -0.92
N ALA A 79 -14.50 -2.07 -1.60
CA ALA A 79 -15.13 -0.92 -0.95
C ALA A 79 -16.13 -1.34 0.13
N ALA A 80 -16.96 -2.34 -0.17
CA ALA A 80 -17.94 -2.86 0.79
C ALA A 80 -17.27 -3.54 2.00
N ALA A 81 -16.14 -4.21 1.80
CA ALA A 81 -15.44 -4.91 2.86
C ALA A 81 -14.90 -3.96 3.94
N VAL A 82 -14.74 -2.68 3.65
CA VAL A 82 -14.32 -1.66 4.64
C VAL A 82 -15.27 -1.64 5.83
N ALA A 83 -16.57 -1.88 5.62
CA ALA A 83 -17.58 -1.86 6.68
C ALA A 83 -17.34 -2.92 7.77
N LYS A 84 -16.62 -3.99 7.44
CA LYS A 84 -16.34 -5.11 8.37
C LYS A 84 -15.08 -4.91 9.20
N LEU A 85 -14.28 -3.89 8.91
CA LEU A 85 -13.04 -3.64 9.63
C LEU A 85 -13.33 -3.04 11.01
N PRO A 86 -12.64 -3.50 12.07
CA PRO A 86 -12.68 -2.81 13.37
C PRO A 86 -12.20 -1.37 13.22
N LEU A 87 -12.66 -0.49 14.11
CA LEU A 87 -12.34 0.93 14.04
C LEU A 87 -11.08 1.25 14.86
N HIS A 88 -9.93 0.68 14.47
CA HIS A 88 -8.63 0.97 15.08
C HIS A 88 -7.97 2.20 14.45
N HIS A 89 -8.39 2.59 13.26
CA HIS A 89 -7.83 3.69 12.49
C HIS A 89 -8.93 4.35 11.67
N SER A 90 -8.86 5.65 11.48
CA SER A 90 -9.92 6.41 10.80
C SER A 90 -9.59 6.82 9.38
N ASP A 91 -8.34 6.70 8.95
CA ASP A 91 -7.92 7.11 7.61
C ASP A 91 -8.61 6.24 6.55
N PRO A 92 -9.40 6.82 5.65
CA PRO A 92 -10.16 6.05 4.67
C PRO A 92 -9.27 5.34 3.64
N PHE A 93 -8.12 5.90 3.29
CA PHE A 93 -7.20 5.24 2.36
C PHE A 93 -6.60 3.99 2.99
N ASP A 94 -6.09 4.08 4.22
CA ASP A 94 -5.52 2.94 4.93
C ASP A 94 -6.56 1.85 5.14
N ARG A 95 -7.79 2.24 5.51
CA ARG A 95 -8.88 1.28 5.70
C ARG A 95 -9.24 0.56 4.40
N LEU A 96 -9.24 1.25 3.28
CA LEU A 96 -9.51 0.63 1.98
C LEU A 96 -8.40 -0.36 1.60
N LEU A 97 -7.14 0.01 1.82
CA LEU A 97 -6.01 -0.89 1.56
C LEU A 97 -6.08 -2.15 2.43
N LEU A 98 -6.41 -1.99 3.70
CA LEU A 98 -6.61 -3.13 4.61
C LEU A 98 -7.74 -4.04 4.13
N ALA A 99 -8.86 -3.46 3.71
CA ALA A 99 -9.99 -4.23 3.17
C ALA A 99 -9.59 -5.01 1.93
N GLN A 100 -8.81 -4.41 1.03
CA GLN A 100 -8.28 -5.10 -0.14
C GLN A 100 -7.37 -6.27 0.28
N ALA A 101 -6.47 -6.05 1.22
CA ALA A 101 -5.55 -7.08 1.67
C ALA A 101 -6.30 -8.27 2.27
N PHE A 102 -7.32 -8.03 3.09
CA PHE A 102 -8.08 -9.11 3.70
C PHE A 102 -8.97 -9.84 2.69
N PHE A 103 -9.48 -9.15 1.71
CA PHE A 103 -10.37 -9.72 0.70
C PHE A 103 -9.63 -10.59 -0.32
N GLU A 104 -8.42 -10.22 -0.76
CA GLU A 104 -7.72 -10.87 -1.88
C GLU A 104 -7.21 -12.31 -1.63
N PRO A 105 -6.74 -12.83 -0.49
CA PRO A 105 -6.02 -12.24 0.64
C PRO A 105 -4.54 -11.97 0.33
N LEU A 106 -4.03 -10.87 0.86
CA LEU A 106 -2.64 -10.44 0.73
C LEU A 106 -2.10 -10.07 2.11
N ARG A 107 -0.78 -10.13 2.29
CA ARG A 107 -0.16 -9.53 3.47
C ARG A 107 0.01 -8.04 3.23
N PHE A 108 -0.44 -7.22 4.18
CA PHE A 108 -0.35 -5.77 4.08
C PHE A 108 0.95 -5.28 4.71
N VAL A 109 1.80 -4.65 3.91
CA VAL A 109 3.13 -4.17 4.35
C VAL A 109 3.04 -2.68 4.66
N THR A 110 3.29 -2.32 5.91
CA THR A 110 3.20 -0.93 6.39
C THR A 110 4.32 -0.61 7.37
N ALA A 111 4.65 0.67 7.49
CA ALA A 111 5.53 1.18 8.53
C ALA A 111 4.76 1.88 9.66
N ASP A 112 3.42 1.94 9.59
CA ASP A 112 2.58 2.57 10.59
C ASP A 112 2.20 1.57 11.69
N PRO A 113 2.71 1.75 12.93
CA PRO A 113 2.44 0.81 14.02
C PRO A 113 0.95 0.76 14.41
N VAL A 114 0.16 1.80 14.15
CA VAL A 114 -1.28 1.79 14.43
C VAL A 114 -1.99 0.69 13.66
N LEU A 115 -1.53 0.39 12.43
CA LEU A 115 -2.16 -0.60 11.57
C LEU A 115 -1.87 -2.04 12.02
N ALA A 116 -0.88 -2.26 12.87
CA ALA A 116 -0.59 -3.58 13.42
C ALA A 116 -1.75 -4.13 14.26
N ALA A 117 -2.62 -3.26 14.80
CA ALA A 117 -3.82 -3.66 15.55
C ALA A 117 -4.80 -4.50 14.72
N TYR A 118 -4.73 -4.45 13.39
CA TYR A 118 -5.60 -5.22 12.51
C TYR A 118 -5.19 -6.69 12.36
N GLY A 119 -4.09 -7.10 12.97
CA GLY A 119 -3.79 -8.52 13.17
C GLY A 119 -2.72 -9.10 12.26
N GLY A 120 -2.71 -10.43 12.15
CA GLY A 120 -1.62 -11.20 11.56
C GLY A 120 -1.41 -11.05 10.07
N ALA A 121 -2.35 -10.47 9.32
CA ALA A 121 -2.16 -10.16 7.91
C ALA A 121 -1.32 -8.90 7.69
N VAL A 122 -1.05 -8.13 8.74
CA VAL A 122 -0.24 -6.92 8.68
C VAL A 122 1.22 -7.25 8.97
N GLU A 123 2.10 -6.87 8.04
CA GLU A 123 3.55 -6.95 8.20
C GLU A 123 4.08 -5.57 8.50
N LEU A 124 4.41 -5.33 9.76
CA LEU A 124 4.97 -4.06 10.21
C LEU A 124 6.47 -4.02 9.98
N LEU A 125 6.93 -2.99 9.30
CA LEU A 125 8.34 -2.78 9.02
C LEU A 125 9.10 -2.15 10.19
#